data_789592fd5fd1900baecc81f3c529a87e
#
_entry.id   789592fd5fd1900baecc81f3c529a87e
#
_cell.length_a   1.000
_cell.length_b   1.000
_cell.length_c   1.000
_cell.angle_alpha   90.00
_cell.angle_beta   90.00
_cell.angle_gamma   90.00
#
_symmetry.space_group_name_H-M   'P 1'
#
loop_
_entity.id
_entity.type
_entity.pdbx_description
1 polymer ?
#
loop_
_entity_poly.entity_id
_entity_poly.type
_entity_poly.pdbx_seq_one_letter_code
_entity_poly.pdbx_strand_id
1 'polypeptide(L)'
;MKRRILTTLLTMCMVLMLLRIPAYAGKAYCDICGKWVRTTETYEYKDAGYHWHHVYCTECGTNITNPRSAHVWSGTATCTSGQTCTICGGTSTPLGHDWNSNWISDENNHWHECNVCAEKGDVGIHIWDNGTITISPTCTTEGERKYTCIGCGRIKTETIQATGHDLVHHDAQAATCTANGWETYDTCSNCDYTTYTEIPAVGLHILLRHL
;
A
#
# COMPACT_ATOMS: atom_id res chain seq x y z
N MET A 1 7.07 -31.05 27.07
CA MET A 1 8.51 -30.81 27.30
C MET A 1 9.03 -29.51 26.64
N LYS A 2 8.65 -29.14 25.42
CA LYS A 2 9.18 -27.94 24.72
C LYS A 2 8.87 -26.58 25.39
N ARG A 3 7.73 -26.43 26.11
CA ARG A 3 7.39 -25.15 26.79
C ARG A 3 8.21 -24.88 28.06
N ARG A 4 8.69 -25.89 28.74
CA ARG A 4 9.49 -25.72 29.97
C ARG A 4 10.96 -25.36 29.66
N ILE A 5 11.49 -25.81 28.52
CA ILE A 5 12.86 -25.47 28.09
C ILE A 5 12.94 -24.03 27.63
N LEU A 6 11.88 -23.49 26.99
CA LEU A 6 11.86 -22.10 26.50
C LEU A 6 11.79 -21.09 27.68
N THR A 7 11.03 -21.40 28.74
CA THR A 7 10.94 -20.54 29.92
C THR A 7 12.23 -20.54 30.74
N THR A 8 12.92 -21.67 30.85
CA THR A 8 14.22 -21.72 31.55
C THR A 8 15.33 -21.04 30.77
N LEU A 9 15.33 -21.08 29.45
CA LEU A 9 16.26 -20.31 28.60
C LEU A 9 16.01 -18.81 28.69
N LEU A 10 14.74 -18.34 28.69
CA LEU A 10 14.42 -16.91 28.85
C LEU A 10 14.79 -16.39 30.24
N THR A 11 14.56 -17.15 31.31
CA THR A 11 14.96 -16.76 32.66
C THR A 11 16.48 -16.78 32.83
N MET A 12 17.18 -17.70 32.19
CA MET A 12 18.65 -17.75 32.23
C MET A 12 19.26 -16.60 31.42
N CYS A 13 18.68 -16.18 30.27
CA CYS A 13 19.08 -14.97 29.55
C CYS A 13 18.81 -13.69 30.35
N MET A 14 17.67 -13.57 31.06
CA MET A 14 17.39 -12.41 31.91
C MET A 14 18.32 -12.34 33.12
N VAL A 15 18.72 -13.48 33.70
CA VAL A 15 19.68 -13.49 34.82
C VAL A 15 21.09 -13.17 34.34
N LEU A 16 21.49 -13.56 33.13
CA LEU A 16 22.78 -13.19 32.55
C LEU A 16 22.87 -11.70 32.18
N MET A 17 21.75 -11.03 31.90
CA MET A 17 21.75 -9.56 31.68
C MET A 17 21.86 -8.76 32.95
N LEU A 18 21.67 -9.36 34.14
CA LEU A 18 21.81 -8.68 35.44
C LEU A 18 23.19 -8.84 36.09
N LEU A 19 24.00 -9.76 35.60
CA LEU A 19 25.40 -9.89 36.02
C LEU A 19 26.27 -8.93 35.19
N ARG A 20 26.16 -7.63 35.46
CA ARG A 20 27.21 -6.69 35.06
C ARG A 20 28.46 -7.05 35.83
N ILE A 21 29.32 -7.89 35.23
CA ILE A 21 30.66 -8.13 35.80
C ILE A 21 31.40 -6.80 35.72
N PRO A 22 31.73 -6.15 36.87
CA PRO A 22 32.48 -4.90 36.82
C PRO A 22 33.84 -5.19 36.18
N ALA A 23 34.15 -4.52 35.08
CA ALA A 23 35.46 -4.60 34.48
C ALA A 23 36.49 -4.03 35.50
N TYR A 24 37.55 -4.77 35.72
CA TYR A 24 38.62 -4.34 36.63
C TYR A 24 39.54 -3.39 35.87
N ALA A 25 39.38 -2.07 36.08
CA ALA A 25 40.05 -1.08 35.25
C ALA A 25 41.02 -0.15 35.98
N GLY A 26 41.83 -0.65 36.82
CA GLY A 26 42.95 0.13 37.27
C GLY A 26 42.93 0.59 38.73
N LYS A 27 43.73 1.63 39.05
CA LYS A 27 43.80 2.25 40.38
C LYS A 27 43.52 3.73 40.25
N ALA A 28 42.73 4.28 41.19
CA ALA A 28 42.50 5.71 41.32
C ALA A 28 42.68 6.13 42.82
N TYR A 29 42.94 7.42 43.05
CA TYR A 29 42.95 7.96 44.37
C TYR A 29 41.52 8.19 44.84
N CYS A 30 41.17 7.64 45.99
CA CYS A 30 39.86 7.80 46.60
C CYS A 30 39.98 8.78 47.78
N ASP A 31 39.36 9.95 47.70
CA ASP A 31 39.43 10.98 48.74
C ASP A 31 38.84 10.50 50.07
N ILE A 32 37.79 9.65 50.01
CA ILE A 32 37.17 9.09 51.23
C ILE A 32 38.11 8.11 51.94
N CYS A 33 38.81 7.25 51.19
CA CYS A 33 39.74 6.28 51.74
C CYS A 33 41.14 6.88 52.00
N GLY A 34 41.45 8.06 51.48
CA GLY A 34 42.75 8.75 51.61
C GLY A 34 43.93 8.03 50.96
N LYS A 35 43.69 7.16 49.96
CA LYS A 35 44.73 6.33 49.35
C LYS A 35 44.39 5.91 47.93
N TRP A 36 45.38 5.39 47.21
CA TRP A 36 45.18 4.73 45.94
C TRP A 36 44.53 3.36 46.12
N VAL A 37 43.38 3.19 45.49
CA VAL A 37 42.54 1.99 45.58
C VAL A 37 42.32 1.35 44.21
N ARG A 38 41.90 0.08 44.19
CA ARG A 38 41.35 -0.54 42.98
C ARG A 38 40.01 0.08 42.68
N THR A 39 39.66 0.09 41.41
CA THR A 39 38.39 0.64 40.92
C THR A 39 37.56 -0.40 40.19
N THR A 40 36.26 -0.23 40.23
CA THR A 40 35.31 -0.88 39.36
C THR A 40 34.69 0.18 38.44
N GLU A 41 34.35 -0.22 37.24
CA GLU A 41 33.76 0.68 36.25
C GLU A 41 32.41 0.18 35.80
N THR A 42 31.48 1.11 35.57
CA THR A 42 30.20 0.86 34.98
C THR A 42 29.94 1.92 33.91
N TYR A 43 29.14 1.58 32.96
CA TYR A 43 28.77 2.47 31.85
C TYR A 43 27.26 2.60 31.82
N GLU A 44 26.77 3.83 31.66
CA GLU A 44 25.37 4.14 31.60
C GLU A 44 25.09 5.04 30.40
N TYR A 45 24.06 4.69 29.60
CA TYR A 45 23.62 5.54 28.50
C TYR A 45 23.18 6.91 29.03
N LYS A 46 23.68 7.98 28.43
CA LYS A 46 23.32 9.34 28.77
C LYS A 46 22.42 9.99 27.73
N ASP A 47 22.90 10.06 26.51
CA ASP A 47 22.20 10.67 25.34
C ASP A 47 22.74 10.09 24.04
N ALA A 48 22.27 10.57 22.90
CA ALA A 48 22.68 10.07 21.60
C ALA A 48 24.17 10.18 21.27
N GLY A 49 24.90 11.06 21.94
CA GLY A 49 26.34 11.29 21.72
C GLY A 49 27.24 10.59 22.70
N TYR A 50 26.80 10.40 23.94
CA TYR A 50 27.66 10.02 25.02
C TYR A 50 27.02 9.02 25.99
N HIS A 51 27.90 8.26 26.67
CA HIS A 51 27.60 7.50 27.89
C HIS A 51 28.40 7.99 29.05
N TRP A 52 27.87 7.76 30.28
CA TRP A 52 28.62 7.97 31.48
C TRP A 52 29.56 6.80 31.71
N HIS A 53 30.80 7.13 32.15
CA HIS A 53 31.78 6.17 32.62
C HIS A 53 31.93 6.41 34.12
N HIS A 54 31.30 5.60 34.95
CA HIS A 54 31.35 5.70 36.37
C HIS A 54 32.50 4.86 36.92
N VAL A 55 33.38 5.49 37.71
CA VAL A 55 34.52 4.85 38.36
C VAL A 55 34.29 4.84 39.85
N TYR A 56 34.21 3.67 40.46
CA TYR A 56 33.92 3.48 41.86
C TYR A 56 35.11 2.89 42.64
N CYS A 57 35.27 3.36 43.89
CA CYS A 57 36.18 2.76 44.84
C CYS A 57 35.67 1.36 45.25
N THR A 58 36.52 0.32 45.14
CA THR A 58 36.14 -1.04 45.57
C THR A 58 36.06 -1.23 47.08
N GLU A 59 36.65 -0.30 47.86
CA GLU A 59 36.67 -0.42 49.33
C GLU A 59 35.47 0.29 50.00
N CYS A 60 35.10 1.50 49.52
CA CYS A 60 34.02 2.26 50.13
C CYS A 60 32.79 2.46 49.22
N GLY A 61 32.85 2.01 47.98
CA GLY A 61 31.76 2.16 47.02
C GLY A 61 31.55 3.58 46.48
N THR A 62 32.36 4.55 46.89
CA THR A 62 32.21 5.94 46.48
C THR A 62 32.52 6.11 44.98
N ASN A 63 31.73 6.89 44.30
CA ASN A 63 32.01 7.30 42.91
C ASN A 63 33.19 8.30 42.93
N ILE A 64 34.29 7.96 42.26
CA ILE A 64 35.52 8.77 42.21
C ILE A 64 35.44 9.79 41.08
N THR A 65 34.92 9.40 39.93
CA THR A 65 34.81 10.26 38.75
C THR A 65 33.76 9.75 37.79
N ASN A 66 33.16 10.65 37.00
CA ASN A 66 32.11 10.37 36.03
C ASN A 66 32.42 11.04 34.69
N PRO A 67 33.51 10.68 34.00
CA PRO A 67 33.78 11.25 32.69
C PRO A 67 32.70 10.80 31.68
N ARG A 68 32.46 11.67 30.70
CA ARG A 68 31.65 11.32 29.52
C ARG A 68 32.55 10.74 28.45
N SER A 69 32.11 9.70 27.81
CA SER A 69 32.78 9.11 26.65
C SER A 69 31.79 8.97 25.46
N ALA A 70 32.28 9.18 24.26
CA ALA A 70 31.46 8.96 23.07
C ALA A 70 31.07 7.50 22.92
N HIS A 71 29.92 7.25 22.33
CA HIS A 71 29.48 5.89 22.05
C HIS A 71 30.38 5.22 21.01
N VAL A 72 30.66 3.95 21.21
CA VAL A 72 31.30 3.08 20.22
C VAL A 72 30.22 2.22 19.61
N TRP A 73 29.66 2.70 18.52
CA TRP A 73 28.55 2.05 17.83
C TRP A 73 29.00 0.80 17.08
N SER A 74 28.20 -0.25 17.14
CA SER A 74 28.35 -1.51 16.41
C SER A 74 27.04 -1.92 15.77
N GLY A 75 27.14 -2.68 14.67
CA GLY A 75 26.02 -3.05 13.84
C GLY A 75 25.69 -1.96 12.81
N THR A 76 24.68 -2.23 12.01
CA THR A 76 24.17 -1.29 11.00
C THR A 76 22.81 -0.78 11.45
N ALA A 77 22.62 0.54 11.45
CA ALA A 77 21.29 1.09 11.66
C ALA A 77 20.37 0.75 10.50
N THR A 78 19.13 0.42 10.82
CA THR A 78 18.06 0.14 9.85
C THR A 78 16.94 1.19 9.96
N CYS A 79 15.91 1.07 9.17
CA CYS A 79 14.76 1.97 9.26
C CYS A 79 14.10 1.94 10.66
N THR A 80 14.13 0.78 11.32
CA THR A 80 13.40 0.54 12.58
C THR A 80 14.32 0.28 13.78
N SER A 81 15.61 0.05 13.55
CA SER A 81 16.57 -0.27 14.62
C SER A 81 17.83 0.56 14.50
N GLY A 82 18.27 1.11 15.62
CA GLY A 82 19.55 1.82 15.72
C GLY A 82 20.73 0.87 15.89
N GLN A 83 21.94 1.43 15.87
CA GLN A 83 23.16 0.72 16.24
C GLN A 83 23.21 0.55 17.76
N THR A 84 23.93 -0.45 18.26
CA THR A 84 24.14 -0.69 19.69
C THR A 84 25.53 -0.24 20.11
N CYS A 85 25.63 0.51 21.19
CA CYS A 85 26.95 0.84 21.79
C CYS A 85 27.53 -0.41 22.44
N THR A 86 28.74 -0.79 22.02
CA THR A 86 29.44 -1.97 22.55
C THR A 86 29.87 -1.84 24.03
N ILE A 87 29.86 -0.60 24.57
CA ILE A 87 30.32 -0.30 25.92
C ILE A 87 29.14 -0.25 26.88
N CYS A 88 28.13 0.58 26.63
CA CYS A 88 27.02 0.80 27.56
C CYS A 88 25.74 0.03 27.17
N GLY A 89 25.69 -0.59 25.99
CA GLY A 89 24.52 -1.29 25.51
C GLY A 89 23.36 -0.36 25.04
N GLY A 90 23.55 0.96 25.09
CA GLY A 90 22.57 1.91 24.58
C GLY A 90 22.40 1.83 23.06
N THR A 91 21.26 2.27 22.55
CA THR A 91 20.96 2.22 21.11
C THR A 91 20.92 3.63 20.51
N SER A 92 21.41 3.79 19.29
CA SER A 92 21.21 5.01 18.51
C SER A 92 19.78 5.11 18.01
N THR A 93 19.39 6.26 17.49
CA THR A 93 18.12 6.40 16.77
C THR A 93 18.12 5.56 15.50
N PRO A 94 16.99 4.88 15.15
CA PRO A 94 16.81 4.28 13.85
C PRO A 94 16.91 5.33 12.73
N LEU A 95 17.17 4.88 11.51
CA LEU A 95 17.24 5.77 10.34
C LEU A 95 15.89 6.37 9.98
N GLY A 96 14.79 5.70 10.35
CA GLY A 96 13.46 6.01 9.85
C GLY A 96 13.24 5.46 8.44
N HIS A 97 12.03 5.60 7.93
CA HIS A 97 11.69 5.19 6.57
C HIS A 97 11.86 6.37 5.61
N ASP A 98 12.50 6.09 4.48
CA ASP A 98 12.59 6.98 3.31
C ASP A 98 11.51 6.55 2.31
N TRP A 99 10.33 7.16 2.42
CA TRP A 99 9.17 6.80 1.61
C TRP A 99 9.30 7.32 0.18
N ASN A 100 9.13 6.41 -0.80
CA ASN A 100 9.03 6.80 -2.20
C ASN A 100 7.79 7.70 -2.39
N SER A 101 7.96 8.81 -3.10
CA SER A 101 6.86 9.73 -3.37
C SER A 101 5.83 9.21 -4.38
N ASN A 102 6.19 8.20 -5.15
CA ASN A 102 5.28 7.57 -6.10
C ASN A 102 4.42 6.50 -5.42
N TRP A 103 3.15 6.51 -5.74
CA TRP A 103 2.25 5.46 -5.30
C TRP A 103 2.53 4.15 -6.03
N ILE A 104 2.62 3.06 -5.28
CA ILE A 104 2.54 1.69 -5.77
C ILE A 104 1.14 1.19 -5.49
N SER A 105 0.57 0.39 -6.39
CA SER A 105 -0.78 -0.13 -6.22
C SER A 105 -0.95 -1.51 -6.83
N ASP A 106 -1.77 -2.32 -6.20
CA ASP A 106 -2.32 -3.56 -6.74
C ASP A 106 -3.81 -3.37 -7.11
N GLU A 107 -4.57 -4.43 -7.21
CA GLU A 107 -5.99 -4.38 -7.58
C GLU A 107 -6.86 -3.70 -6.51
N ASN A 108 -6.52 -3.86 -5.24
CA ASN A 108 -7.36 -3.46 -4.10
C ASN A 108 -6.80 -2.28 -3.33
N ASN A 109 -5.47 -2.13 -3.30
CA ASN A 109 -4.79 -1.21 -2.41
C ASN A 109 -3.74 -0.36 -3.13
N HIS A 110 -3.35 0.72 -2.48
CA HIS A 110 -2.19 1.52 -2.83
C HIS A 110 -1.36 1.82 -1.58
N TRP A 111 -0.04 2.09 -1.76
CA TRP A 111 0.89 2.39 -0.67
C TRP A 111 2.12 3.14 -1.19
N HIS A 112 2.86 3.74 -0.27
CA HIS A 112 4.23 4.14 -0.51
C HIS A 112 5.18 3.04 -0.04
N GLU A 113 6.25 2.79 -0.79
CA GLU A 113 7.28 1.82 -0.40
C GLU A 113 8.52 2.54 0.10
N CYS A 114 9.12 2.04 1.19
CA CYS A 114 10.38 2.57 1.68
C CYS A 114 11.53 2.20 0.73
N ASN A 115 12.30 3.20 0.29
CA ASN A 115 13.44 3.02 -0.62
C ASN A 115 14.57 2.15 -0.02
N VAL A 116 14.59 1.96 1.30
CA VAL A 116 15.66 1.26 2.01
C VAL A 116 15.28 -0.16 2.40
N CYS A 117 14.07 -0.39 2.93
CA CYS A 117 13.66 -1.68 3.47
C CYS A 117 12.45 -2.30 2.77
N ALA A 118 11.90 -1.63 1.75
CA ALA A 118 10.72 -2.05 1.01
C ALA A 118 9.45 -2.25 1.86
N GLU A 119 9.41 -1.68 3.08
CA GLU A 119 8.21 -1.68 3.90
C GLU A 119 7.14 -0.78 3.28
N LYS A 120 5.87 -1.14 3.49
CA LYS A 120 4.71 -0.40 2.94
C LYS A 120 4.19 0.58 3.96
N GLY A 121 4.18 1.86 3.61
CA GLY A 121 3.55 2.94 4.38
C GLY A 121 2.31 3.49 3.69
N ASP A 122 1.44 4.15 4.44
CA ASP A 122 0.21 4.78 3.95
C ASP A 122 -0.69 3.82 3.15
N VAL A 123 -0.73 2.55 3.58
CA VAL A 123 -1.54 1.54 2.90
C VAL A 123 -3.02 1.91 2.97
N GLY A 124 -3.63 2.12 1.82
CA GLY A 124 -5.05 2.46 1.69
C GLY A 124 -5.75 1.65 0.61
N ILE A 125 -7.06 1.50 0.74
CA ILE A 125 -7.92 0.95 -0.32
C ILE A 125 -8.15 2.00 -1.40
N HIS A 126 -8.47 1.56 -2.62
CA HIS A 126 -8.85 2.48 -3.68
C HIS A 126 -10.21 3.14 -3.40
N ILE A 127 -10.24 4.46 -3.42
CA ILE A 127 -11.45 5.26 -3.41
C ILE A 127 -11.62 5.82 -4.82
N TRP A 128 -12.62 5.29 -5.54
CA TRP A 128 -12.87 5.66 -6.93
C TRP A 128 -13.73 6.90 -7.02
N ASP A 129 -13.47 7.73 -8.02
CA ASP A 129 -14.34 8.84 -8.41
C ASP A 129 -15.70 8.35 -8.95
N ASN A 130 -16.58 9.27 -9.38
CA ASN A 130 -17.89 8.91 -9.92
C ASN A 130 -17.83 8.26 -11.32
N GLY A 131 -16.65 8.16 -11.90
CA GLY A 131 -16.40 7.64 -13.23
C GLY A 131 -16.92 8.54 -14.35
N THR A 132 -16.23 8.53 -15.47
CA THR A 132 -16.58 9.27 -16.69
C THR A 132 -16.82 8.30 -17.82
N ILE A 133 -17.89 8.48 -18.59
CA ILE A 133 -18.15 7.70 -19.80
C ILE A 133 -17.12 8.14 -20.85
N THR A 134 -16.25 7.22 -21.25
CA THR A 134 -15.23 7.43 -22.29
C THR A 134 -15.72 6.99 -23.65
N ILE A 135 -16.59 5.96 -23.69
CA ILE A 135 -17.27 5.46 -24.89
C ILE A 135 -18.74 5.30 -24.52
N SER A 136 -19.61 6.04 -25.20
CA SER A 136 -21.05 5.89 -25.02
C SER A 136 -21.54 4.58 -25.68
N PRO A 137 -22.37 3.78 -25.00
CA PRO A 137 -22.96 2.61 -25.61
C PRO A 137 -23.91 3.02 -26.72
N THR A 138 -24.07 2.15 -27.73
CA THR A 138 -25.10 2.26 -28.79
C THR A 138 -26.11 1.15 -28.63
N CYS A 139 -27.05 1.05 -29.58
CA CYS A 139 -28.00 -0.04 -29.58
C CYS A 139 -27.34 -1.42 -29.64
N THR A 140 -26.19 -1.53 -30.32
CA THR A 140 -25.53 -2.81 -30.61
C THR A 140 -24.10 -2.91 -30.09
N THR A 141 -23.48 -1.79 -29.68
CA THR A 141 -22.11 -1.79 -29.21
C THR A 141 -22.05 -1.36 -27.73
N GLU A 142 -21.20 -2.02 -26.99
CA GLU A 142 -20.93 -1.69 -25.59
C GLU A 142 -20.17 -0.37 -25.48
N GLY A 143 -20.39 0.34 -24.38
CA GLY A 143 -19.64 1.52 -23.98
C GLY A 143 -18.59 1.21 -22.94
N GLU A 144 -17.86 2.24 -22.51
CA GLU A 144 -16.85 2.16 -21.46
C GLU A 144 -17.01 3.32 -20.47
N ARG A 145 -16.88 3.00 -19.20
CA ARG A 145 -16.75 4.00 -18.11
C ARG A 145 -15.39 3.84 -17.46
N LYS A 146 -14.69 4.94 -17.33
CA LYS A 146 -13.37 5.03 -16.69
C LYS A 146 -13.52 5.64 -15.30
N TYR A 147 -12.89 5.02 -14.30
CA TYR A 147 -12.78 5.51 -12.94
C TYR A 147 -11.32 5.81 -12.61
N THR A 148 -11.10 6.81 -11.76
CA THR A 148 -9.78 7.16 -11.26
C THR A 148 -9.78 7.09 -9.74
N CYS A 149 -8.79 6.44 -9.14
CA CYS A 149 -8.61 6.46 -7.70
C CYS A 149 -8.19 7.86 -7.26
N ILE A 150 -8.94 8.46 -6.33
CA ILE A 150 -8.71 9.81 -5.83
C ILE A 150 -7.36 9.92 -5.11
N GLY A 151 -6.91 8.84 -4.42
CA GLY A 151 -5.67 8.84 -3.66
C GLY A 151 -4.43 8.66 -4.52
N CYS A 152 -4.39 7.63 -5.38
CA CYS A 152 -3.17 7.23 -6.11
C CYS A 152 -3.22 7.47 -7.62
N GLY A 153 -4.36 7.88 -8.19
CA GLY A 153 -4.51 8.10 -9.63
C GLY A 153 -4.63 6.82 -10.48
N ARG A 154 -4.67 5.62 -9.86
CA ARG A 154 -4.89 4.37 -10.60
C ARG A 154 -6.21 4.43 -11.35
N ILE A 155 -6.21 3.86 -12.55
CA ILE A 155 -7.37 3.82 -13.43
C ILE A 155 -7.94 2.39 -13.46
N LYS A 156 -9.28 2.29 -13.46
CA LYS A 156 -10.01 1.09 -13.86
C LYS A 156 -11.08 1.47 -14.87
N THR A 157 -11.46 0.51 -15.73
CA THR A 157 -12.56 0.68 -16.66
C THR A 157 -13.64 -0.37 -16.40
N GLU A 158 -14.87 -0.02 -16.68
CA GLU A 158 -16.01 -0.92 -16.64
C GLU A 158 -16.79 -0.81 -17.96
N THR A 159 -17.23 -1.96 -18.46
CA THR A 159 -18.07 -2.04 -19.65
C THR A 159 -19.48 -1.57 -19.32
N ILE A 160 -20.03 -0.71 -20.18
CA ILE A 160 -21.45 -0.33 -20.18
C ILE A 160 -22.13 -1.17 -21.25
N GLN A 161 -23.11 -1.97 -20.87
CA GLN A 161 -23.81 -2.81 -21.82
C GLN A 161 -24.45 -1.99 -22.95
N ALA A 162 -24.54 -2.58 -24.16
CA ALA A 162 -25.30 -2.03 -25.26
C ALA A 162 -26.77 -1.79 -24.85
N THR A 163 -27.34 -0.69 -25.30
CA THR A 163 -28.70 -0.27 -24.88
C THR A 163 -29.80 -1.13 -25.42
N GLY A 164 -29.53 -1.91 -26.48
CA GLY A 164 -30.55 -2.59 -27.24
C GLY A 164 -31.34 -1.64 -28.16
N HIS A 165 -32.24 -2.20 -28.95
CA HIS A 165 -33.14 -1.41 -29.82
C HIS A 165 -34.40 -1.03 -29.05
N ASP A 166 -34.78 0.24 -29.14
CA ASP A 166 -36.10 0.74 -28.75
C ASP A 166 -37.01 0.71 -29.95
N LEU A 167 -37.78 -0.39 -30.06
CA LEU A 167 -38.51 -0.72 -31.27
C LEU A 167 -39.85 0.04 -31.35
N VAL A 168 -40.09 0.63 -32.53
CA VAL A 168 -41.36 1.22 -32.96
C VAL A 168 -41.96 0.35 -34.02
N HIS A 169 -43.15 -0.19 -33.73
CA HIS A 169 -43.87 -1.07 -34.64
C HIS A 169 -44.65 -0.30 -35.69
N HIS A 170 -44.64 -0.77 -36.94
CA HIS A 170 -45.36 -0.23 -38.05
C HIS A 170 -46.24 -1.32 -38.69
N ASP A 171 -47.52 -1.02 -38.87
CA ASP A 171 -48.45 -1.94 -39.47
C ASP A 171 -48.20 -2.17 -40.97
N ALA A 172 -48.58 -3.34 -41.47
CA ALA A 172 -48.47 -3.69 -42.87
C ALA A 172 -49.36 -2.80 -43.74
N GLN A 173 -48.88 -2.48 -44.93
CA GLN A 173 -49.68 -1.86 -45.99
C GLN A 173 -49.63 -2.68 -47.24
N ALA A 174 -50.81 -3.08 -47.73
CA ALA A 174 -50.89 -3.83 -48.94
C ALA A 174 -50.45 -3.03 -50.18
N ALA A 175 -49.73 -3.68 -51.13
CA ALA A 175 -49.38 -3.07 -52.38
C ALA A 175 -50.61 -2.85 -53.24
N THR A 176 -50.61 -1.74 -53.99
CA THR A 176 -51.65 -1.46 -54.99
C THR A 176 -51.14 -1.70 -56.42
N CYS A 177 -51.95 -1.43 -57.40
CA CYS A 177 -51.49 -1.54 -58.78
C CYS A 177 -50.37 -0.55 -59.13
N THR A 178 -50.28 0.57 -58.45
CA THR A 178 -49.40 1.66 -58.83
C THR A 178 -48.45 2.09 -57.66
N ALA A 179 -48.65 1.60 -56.46
CA ALA A 179 -47.83 1.91 -55.31
C ALA A 179 -47.37 0.63 -54.64
N ASN A 180 -46.10 0.68 -54.15
CA ASN A 180 -45.54 -0.38 -53.32
C ASN A 180 -46.24 -0.45 -51.95
N GLY A 181 -46.30 -1.63 -51.37
CA GLY A 181 -46.71 -1.91 -50.04
C GLY A 181 -45.52 -2.34 -49.19
N TRP A 182 -45.80 -2.74 -47.97
CA TRP A 182 -44.80 -3.31 -47.04
C TRP A 182 -45.47 -4.26 -46.05
N GLU A 183 -44.70 -5.19 -45.56
CA GLU A 183 -45.12 -6.03 -44.44
C GLU A 183 -45.05 -5.27 -43.14
N THR A 184 -45.55 -5.83 -42.03
CA THR A 184 -45.28 -5.27 -40.69
C THR A 184 -43.79 -5.21 -40.43
N TYR A 185 -43.29 -4.11 -39.94
CA TYR A 185 -41.88 -3.93 -39.64
C TYR A 185 -41.68 -3.11 -38.41
N ASP A 186 -40.47 -3.23 -37.82
CA ASP A 186 -40.02 -2.43 -36.70
C ASP A 186 -38.89 -1.51 -37.14
N THR A 187 -38.86 -0.32 -36.57
CA THR A 187 -37.73 0.61 -36.61
C THR A 187 -37.20 0.87 -35.21
N CYS A 188 -35.94 1.25 -35.10
CA CYS A 188 -35.40 1.69 -33.81
C CYS A 188 -35.50 3.21 -33.72
N SER A 189 -35.96 3.74 -32.55
CA SER A 189 -36.02 5.18 -32.33
C SER A 189 -34.63 5.82 -32.13
N ASN A 190 -33.59 5.01 -31.86
CA ASN A 190 -32.27 5.49 -31.51
C ASN A 190 -31.17 5.17 -32.55
N CYS A 191 -31.47 4.43 -33.63
CA CYS A 191 -30.52 4.10 -34.69
C CYS A 191 -31.26 3.71 -35.98
N ASP A 192 -30.54 3.46 -37.07
CA ASP A 192 -31.10 3.15 -38.39
C ASP A 192 -31.57 1.68 -38.56
N TYR A 193 -31.71 0.96 -37.43
CA TYR A 193 -32.21 -0.42 -37.51
C TYR A 193 -33.65 -0.45 -37.99
N THR A 194 -33.89 -1.31 -38.99
CA THR A 194 -35.24 -1.56 -39.50
C THR A 194 -35.38 -2.98 -40.04
N THR A 195 -36.54 -3.58 -39.89
CA THR A 195 -36.93 -4.84 -40.52
C THR A 195 -37.80 -4.63 -41.76
N TYR A 196 -37.86 -3.36 -42.26
CA TYR A 196 -38.68 -3.00 -43.44
C TYR A 196 -38.42 -3.89 -44.65
N THR A 197 -39.48 -4.43 -45.18
CA THR A 197 -39.47 -5.18 -46.44
C THR A 197 -40.53 -4.63 -47.38
N GLU A 198 -40.07 -4.18 -48.53
CA GLU A 198 -40.95 -3.62 -49.54
C GLU A 198 -41.70 -4.71 -50.33
N ILE A 199 -43.00 -4.52 -50.56
CA ILE A 199 -43.83 -5.33 -51.47
C ILE A 199 -44.04 -4.51 -52.75
N PRO A 200 -43.44 -4.93 -53.86
CA PRO A 200 -43.60 -4.20 -55.14
C PRO A 200 -45.08 -4.03 -55.58
N ALA A 201 -45.35 -2.90 -56.23
CA ALA A 201 -46.67 -2.65 -56.88
C ALA A 201 -47.03 -3.80 -57.84
N VAL A 202 -48.28 -4.20 -57.81
CA VAL A 202 -48.78 -5.36 -58.59
C VAL A 202 -48.80 -5.10 -60.11
N GLY A 203 -48.60 -3.86 -60.49
CA GLY A 203 -48.65 -3.43 -61.89
C GLY A 203 -50.09 -3.36 -62.46
N LEU A 204 -50.25 -2.75 -63.62
CA LEU A 204 -51.52 -2.62 -64.26
C LEU A 204 -51.84 -3.91 -65.04
N HIS A 205 -52.80 -4.73 -64.55
CA HIS A 205 -53.30 -5.84 -65.28
C HIS A 205 -54.09 -5.28 -66.47
N ILE A 206 -53.48 -5.31 -67.66
CA ILE A 206 -54.23 -5.09 -68.90
C ILE A 206 -55.04 -6.34 -69.14
N LEU A 207 -56.32 -6.31 -68.77
CA LEU A 207 -57.30 -7.31 -69.22
C LEU A 207 -57.50 -7.14 -70.75
N LEU A 208 -56.70 -7.82 -71.55
CA LEU A 208 -57.03 -8.02 -72.91
C LEU A 208 -58.26 -8.94 -72.92
N ARG A 209 -59.44 -8.33 -73.01
CA ARG A 209 -60.67 -9.02 -73.43
C ARG A 209 -60.51 -9.32 -74.92
N HIS A 210 -60.26 -10.54 -75.23
CA HIS A 210 -60.51 -11.01 -76.61
C HIS A 210 -61.99 -10.91 -76.85
N LEU A 211 -62.34 -10.06 -77.83
CA LEU A 211 -63.61 -10.10 -78.56
C LEU A 211 -63.53 -11.18 -79.59
#